data_50974613d9d799d3c85088181b7bc6af
#
_entry.id   50974613d9d799d3c85088181b7bc6af
#
_cell.length_a   1.000
_cell.length_b   1.000
_cell.length_c   1.000
_cell.angle_alpha   90.00
_cell.angle_beta   90.00
_cell.angle_gamma   90.00
#
_symmetry.space_group_name_H-M   'P 1'
#
loop_
_entity.id
_entity.type
_entity.pdbx_description
1 polymer ?
#
loop_
_entity_poly.entity_id
_entity_poly.type
_entity_poly.pdbx_seq_one_letter_code
_entity_poly.pdbx_strand_id
1 'polypeptide(L)' 'MKNLTKQYEAAKQNSIEFMTAGRISDYFNALLEMNKYKRLITATVAN' A
#
# COMPACT_ATOMS: atom_id res chain seq x y z
N MET A 1 3.08 -3.11 -14.43
CA MET A 1 2.06 -3.90 -14.78
C MET A 1 1.15 -4.32 -13.67
N LYS A 2 0.58 -5.49 -13.80
CA LYS A 2 -0.40 -5.97 -12.85
C LYS A 2 0.14 -6.10 -11.45
N ASN A 3 1.45 -6.29 -11.33
CA ASN A 3 2.06 -6.49 -10.03
C ASN A 3 1.92 -5.27 -9.13
N LEU A 4 1.93 -4.07 -9.71
CA LEU A 4 1.79 -2.86 -8.90
C LEU A 4 0.45 -2.83 -8.19
N THR A 5 -0.61 -3.17 -8.89
CA THR A 5 -1.94 -3.18 -8.29
C THR A 5 -2.01 -4.23 -7.18
N LYS A 6 -1.44 -5.39 -7.43
CA LYS A 6 -1.44 -6.45 -6.42
C LYS A 6 -0.65 -6.03 -5.19
N GLN A 7 0.49 -5.39 -5.40
CA GLN A 7 1.32 -4.95 -4.28
C GLN A 7 0.62 -3.86 -3.50
N TYR A 8 -0.06 -2.96 -4.20
CA TYR A 8 -0.82 -1.93 -3.54
C TYR A 8 -1.90 -2.53 -2.65
N GLU A 9 -2.64 -3.49 -3.19
CA GLU A 9 -3.71 -4.10 -2.44
C GLU A 9 -3.18 -4.94 -1.29
N ALA A 10 -2.05 -5.59 -1.47
CA ALA A 10 -1.44 -6.34 -0.38
C ALA A 10 -1.02 -5.41 0.75
N ALA A 11 -0.44 -4.27 0.41
CA ALA A 11 -0.05 -3.30 1.42
C ALA A 11 -1.28 -2.73 2.13
N LYS A 12 -2.35 -2.51 1.38
CA LYS A 12 -3.59 -2.03 1.95
C LYS A 12 -4.14 -3.03 2.96
N GLN A 13 -4.14 -4.29 2.57
CA GLN A 13 -4.64 -5.34 3.45
C GLN A 13 -3.78 -5.45 4.70
N ASN A 14 -2.48 -5.38 4.53
CA ASN A 14 -1.56 -5.43 5.67
C ASN A 14 -1.81 -4.26 6.62
N SER A 15 -2.04 -3.07 6.06
CA SER A 15 -2.26 -1.90 6.90
C SER A 15 -3.52 -2.07 7.75
N ILE A 16 -4.56 -2.65 7.17
CA ILE A 16 -5.78 -2.90 7.92
C ILE A 16 -5.53 -3.89 9.04
N GLU A 17 -4.78 -4.94 8.75
CA GLU A 17 -4.48 -5.95 9.76
C GLU A 17 -3.61 -5.38 10.88
N PHE A 18 -2.63 -4.56 10.52
CA PHE A 18 -1.78 -3.94 11.54
C PHE A 18 -2.59 -3.02 12.43
N MET A 19 -3.51 -2.28 11.83
CA MET A 19 -4.36 -1.37 12.60
C MET A 19 -5.24 -2.15 13.57
N THR A 20 -5.82 -3.24 13.08
CA THR A 20 -6.68 -4.08 13.90
C THR A 20 -5.89 -4.69 15.05
N ALA A 21 -4.64 -5.06 14.80
CA ALA A 21 -3.79 -5.65 15.83
C ALA A 21 -3.17 -4.62 16.75
N GLY A 22 -3.35 -3.34 16.47
CA GLY A 22 -2.76 -2.29 17.28
C GLY A 22 -1.30 -2.05 17.01
N ARG A 23 -0.79 -2.52 15.89
CA ARG A 23 0.62 -2.36 15.54
C ARG A 23 0.80 -1.08 14.75
N ILE A 24 0.90 0.01 15.47
CA ILE A 24 0.89 1.34 14.87
C ILE A 24 2.09 1.58 13.97
N SER A 25 3.27 1.20 14.41
CA SER A 25 4.49 1.39 13.60
C SER A 25 4.39 0.65 12.28
N ASP A 26 3.94 -0.60 12.33
CA ASP A 26 3.80 -1.39 11.12
C ASP A 26 2.71 -0.80 10.22
N TYR A 27 1.66 -0.29 10.84
CA TYR A 27 0.59 0.36 10.09
C TYR A 27 1.12 1.54 9.29
N PHE A 28 1.92 2.39 9.92
CA PHE A 28 2.50 3.53 9.22
C PHE A 28 3.42 3.10 8.10
N ASN A 29 4.21 2.06 8.33
CA ASN A 29 5.08 1.55 7.29
C ASN A 29 4.28 1.04 6.10
N ALA A 30 3.17 0.37 6.37
CA ALA A 30 2.30 -0.12 5.30
C ALA A 30 1.69 1.04 4.54
N LEU A 31 1.31 2.11 5.24
CA LEU A 31 0.77 3.29 4.57
C LEU A 31 1.79 3.92 3.65
N LEU A 32 3.03 3.97 4.07
CA LEU A 32 4.08 4.53 3.23
C LEU A 32 4.24 3.72 1.96
N GLU A 33 4.19 2.40 2.07
CA GLU A 33 4.29 1.54 0.91
C GLU A 33 3.07 1.69 0.01
N MET A 34 1.89 1.81 0.60
CA MET A 34 0.69 2.04 -0.18
C MET A 34 0.81 3.31 -1.01
N ASN A 35 1.27 4.38 -0.39
CA ASN A 35 1.44 5.64 -1.10
C ASN A 35 2.46 5.50 -2.21
N LYS A 36 3.53 4.78 -1.97
CA LYS A 36 4.55 4.56 -2.98
C LYS A 36 3.96 3.85 -4.19
N TYR A 37 3.26 2.76 -3.96
CA TYR A 37 2.67 2.01 -5.06
C TYR A 37 1.57 2.81 -5.75
N LYS A 38 0.79 3.55 -4.99
CA LYS A 38 -0.26 4.37 -5.55
C LYS A 38 0.31 5.41 -6.50
N ARG A 39 1.42 6.03 -6.12
CA ARG A 39 2.04 7.02 -6.97
C ARG A 39 2.58 6.38 -8.25
N LEU A 40 3.16 5.19 -8.13
CA LEU A 40 3.66 4.49 -9.31
C LEU A 40 2.53 4.12 -10.25
N ILE A 41 1.42 3.65 -9.71
CA ILE A 41 0.27 3.30 -10.52
C ILE A 41 -0.29 4.53 -11.20
N THR A 42 -0.43 5.62 -10.46
CA THR A 42 -0.97 6.86 -11.01
C THR A 42 -0.05 7.40 -12.10
N ALA A 43 1.24 7.34 -11.89
CA ALA A 43 2.18 7.83 -12.89
C ALA A 43 2.09 7.01 -14.17
N THR A 44 1.89 5.71 -14.02
CA THR A 44 1.76 4.84 -15.19
C THR A 44 0.48 5.13 -15.95
N VAL A 45 -0.61 5.32 -15.23
CA VAL A 45 -1.91 5.54 -15.84
C VAL A 45 -2.07 6.95 -16.38
N ALA A 46 -1.43 7.91 -15.72
CA ALA A 46 -1.56 9.30 -16.10
C ALA A 46 -1.04 9.58 -17.49
N ASN A 47 -0.18 8.74 -18.01
CA ASN A 47 0.31 8.91 -19.35
C ASN A 47 -0.64 8.32 -20.36
#